data_95d083587cf6adf6d7e6b5d73b7f58cb
#
_entry.id   95d083587cf6adf6d7e6b5d73b7f58cb
#
_cell.length_a   1.000
_cell.length_b   1.000
_cell.length_c   1.000
_cell.angle_alpha   90.00
_cell.angle_beta   90.00
_cell.angle_gamma   90.00
#
_symmetry.space_group_name_H-M   'P 1'
#
loop_
_entity.id
_entity.type
_entity.pdbx_description
1 polymer ?
#
loop_
_entity_poly.entity_id
_entity_poly.type
_entity_poly.pdbx_seq_one_letter_code
_entity_poly.pdbx_strand_id
1 'polypeptide(L)'
;EFVASAPPDFLFICGAISQYVGAALAYRRLDEVGTPLVATLRVIGAAIILFLLRRIWKRSMEELDLGWTALFGIVLAGMNLCFYLAIDNLPLGNAVAIEFLGPIAVAVLGNRSFKNLASLAIASLGVLFLAQVTSEGSLKGVLLALAAGALWALYIILGSRVARSGAHLDGLGVGMLIGGLVISPTALASIGNVFEHPVLILVALSTGILGNVIPYGIDQIALQRITKARFAFLQALLPATASCVGFIALQQKATINEVVGIGMIIFAILIRGKET
;
A
#
# COMPACT_ATOMS: atom_id res chain seq x y z
N GLU A 1 9.38 -4.85 22.17
CA GLU A 1 10.21 -6.10 22.22
C GLU A 1 9.62 -7.19 21.30
N PHE A 2 8.33 -7.54 21.37
CA PHE A 2 7.72 -8.58 20.53
C PHE A 2 7.92 -8.34 19.02
N VAL A 3 7.63 -7.12 18.53
CA VAL A 3 7.82 -6.76 17.11
C VAL A 3 9.29 -6.81 16.70
N ALA A 4 10.21 -6.55 17.68
CA ALA A 4 11.63 -6.60 17.43
C ALA A 4 12.17 -8.03 17.26
N SER A 5 11.54 -9.04 17.86
CA SER A 5 11.96 -10.44 17.82
C SER A 5 11.17 -11.31 16.84
N ALA A 6 10.01 -10.83 16.38
CA ALA A 6 9.12 -11.61 15.50
C ALA A 6 9.74 -11.80 14.09
N PRO A 7 9.53 -12.99 13.48
CA PRO A 7 9.97 -13.25 12.11
C PRO A 7 9.34 -12.24 11.12
N PRO A 8 10.10 -11.72 10.14
CA PRO A 8 9.60 -10.77 9.15
C PRO A 8 8.34 -11.27 8.43
N ASP A 9 8.31 -12.56 8.05
CA ASP A 9 7.18 -13.16 7.33
C ASP A 9 5.88 -13.10 8.13
N PHE A 10 5.94 -13.37 9.45
CA PHE A 10 4.79 -13.28 10.36
C PHE A 10 4.29 -11.83 10.48
N LEU A 11 5.21 -10.88 10.67
CA LEU A 11 4.87 -9.47 10.72
C LEU A 11 4.18 -9.01 9.45
N PHE A 12 4.67 -9.47 8.28
CA PHE A 12 4.05 -9.18 6.99
C PHE A 12 2.62 -9.67 6.87
N ILE A 13 2.36 -10.91 7.28
CA ILE A 13 0.99 -11.48 7.25
C ILE A 13 0.06 -10.64 8.13
N CYS A 14 0.49 -10.30 9.35
CA CYS A 14 -0.29 -9.44 10.24
C CYS A 14 -0.53 -8.05 9.63
N GLY A 15 0.50 -7.45 9.03
CA GLY A 15 0.41 -6.16 8.34
C GLY A 15 -0.56 -6.21 7.16
N ALA A 16 -0.47 -7.26 6.33
CA ALA A 16 -1.34 -7.48 5.18
C ALA A 16 -2.81 -7.61 5.57
N ILE A 17 -3.11 -8.45 6.57
CA ILE A 17 -4.48 -8.60 7.10
C ILE A 17 -4.98 -7.25 7.62
N SER A 18 -4.19 -6.56 8.45
CA SER A 18 -4.53 -5.24 8.97
C SER A 18 -4.82 -4.24 7.85
N GLN A 19 -3.96 -4.18 6.84
CA GLN A 19 -4.07 -3.27 5.70
C GLN A 19 -5.38 -3.46 4.93
N TYR A 20 -5.72 -4.70 4.57
CA TYR A 20 -6.90 -4.96 3.77
C TYR A 20 -8.20 -4.98 4.56
N VAL A 21 -8.16 -5.31 5.85
CA VAL A 21 -9.31 -5.05 6.75
C VAL A 21 -9.57 -3.55 6.83
N GLY A 22 -8.53 -2.73 6.99
CA GLY A 22 -8.64 -1.27 6.94
C GLY A 22 -9.17 -0.78 5.59
N ALA A 23 -8.70 -1.33 4.47
CA ALA A 23 -9.19 -0.99 3.13
C ALA A 23 -10.66 -1.38 2.94
N ALA A 24 -11.08 -2.56 3.38
CA ALA A 24 -12.47 -3.01 3.29
C ALA A 24 -13.44 -2.16 4.13
N LEU A 25 -13.00 -1.72 5.32
CA LEU A 25 -13.76 -0.78 6.15
C LEU A 25 -13.95 0.58 5.46
N ALA A 26 -12.88 1.08 4.83
CA ALA A 26 -12.94 2.32 4.07
C ALA A 26 -13.83 2.17 2.82
N TYR A 27 -13.66 1.07 2.07
CA TYR A 27 -14.41 0.80 0.83
C TYR A 27 -15.92 0.90 1.01
N ARG A 28 -16.46 0.39 2.13
CA ARG A 28 -17.90 0.46 2.45
C ARG A 28 -18.45 1.88 2.64
N ARG A 29 -17.57 2.87 2.74
CA ARG A 29 -17.94 4.27 3.00
C ARG A 29 -17.49 5.23 1.90
N LEU A 30 -16.92 4.71 0.80
CA LEU A 30 -16.44 5.55 -0.31
C LEU A 30 -17.56 6.38 -0.91
N ASP A 31 -18.75 5.78 -1.11
CA ASP A 31 -19.91 6.44 -1.69
C ASP A 31 -20.47 7.59 -0.83
N GLU A 32 -20.35 7.47 0.51
CA GLU A 32 -20.85 8.47 1.46
C GLU A 32 -19.88 9.65 1.62
N VAL A 33 -18.59 9.40 1.48
CA VAL A 33 -17.54 10.34 1.88
C VAL A 33 -16.81 10.97 0.70
N GLY A 34 -16.65 10.19 -0.35
CA GLY A 34 -15.78 10.54 -1.48
C GLY A 34 -14.35 10.03 -1.29
N THR A 35 -13.89 9.34 -2.31
CA THR A 35 -12.62 8.61 -2.32
C THR A 35 -11.39 9.45 -1.97
N PRO A 36 -11.21 10.68 -2.51
CA PRO A 36 -10.05 11.50 -2.15
C PRO A 36 -10.04 11.91 -0.68
N LEU A 37 -11.22 12.13 -0.09
CA LEU A 37 -11.33 12.49 1.32
C LEU A 37 -10.94 11.32 2.23
N VAL A 38 -11.40 10.10 1.91
CA VAL A 38 -11.01 8.89 2.65
C VAL A 38 -9.48 8.69 2.60
N ALA A 39 -8.88 8.78 1.40
CA ALA A 39 -7.43 8.64 1.24
C ALA A 39 -6.66 9.68 2.07
N THR A 40 -7.08 10.94 2.01
CA THR A 40 -6.45 12.05 2.73
C THR A 40 -6.57 11.90 4.25
N LEU A 41 -7.77 11.63 4.75
CA LEU A 41 -8.03 11.48 6.19
C LEU A 41 -7.26 10.29 6.78
N ARG A 42 -7.11 9.20 6.03
CA ARG A 42 -6.32 8.04 6.45
C ARG A 42 -4.85 8.37 6.61
N VAL A 43 -4.26 9.07 5.64
CA VAL A 43 -2.84 9.44 5.66
C VAL A 43 -2.57 10.48 6.76
N ILE A 44 -3.39 11.52 6.85
CA ILE A 44 -3.27 12.55 7.90
C ILE A 44 -3.56 11.95 9.28
N GLY A 45 -4.61 11.13 9.42
CA GLY A 45 -4.92 10.46 10.67
C GLY A 45 -3.79 9.56 11.15
N ALA A 46 -3.17 8.80 10.24
CA ALA A 46 -1.99 7.99 10.54
C ALA A 46 -0.79 8.86 10.96
N ALA A 47 -0.55 9.97 10.27
CA ALA A 47 0.49 10.93 10.65
C ALA A 47 0.28 11.46 12.08
N ILE A 48 -0.92 11.93 12.41
CA ILE A 48 -1.26 12.43 13.74
C ILE A 48 -1.01 11.35 14.80
N ILE A 49 -1.45 10.12 14.56
CA ILE A 49 -1.26 8.99 15.48
C ILE A 49 0.24 8.72 15.70
N LEU A 50 1.04 8.67 14.63
CA LEU A 50 2.49 8.49 14.74
C LEU A 50 3.15 9.66 15.48
N PHE A 51 2.74 10.90 15.20
CA PHE A 51 3.23 12.07 15.94
C PHE A 51 2.97 11.96 17.44
N LEU A 52 1.75 11.54 17.82
CA LEU A 52 1.38 11.36 19.23
C LEU A 52 2.13 10.20 19.89
N LEU A 53 2.13 9.02 19.27
CA LEU A 53 2.77 7.83 19.82
C LEU A 53 4.28 7.98 19.94
N ARG A 54 4.91 8.58 18.95
CA ARG A 54 6.37 8.77 18.90
C ARG A 54 6.83 10.05 19.58
N ARG A 55 5.91 10.95 19.93
CA ARG A 55 6.20 12.29 20.47
C ARG A 55 7.19 13.04 19.59
N ILE A 56 6.95 13.06 18.27
CA ILE A 56 7.88 13.54 17.23
C ILE A 56 8.29 14.99 17.51
N TRP A 57 7.40 15.83 18.09
CA TRP A 57 7.71 17.21 18.48
C TRP A 57 8.80 17.34 19.56
N LYS A 58 9.20 16.24 20.22
CA LYS A 58 10.30 16.21 21.22
C LYS A 58 11.59 15.63 20.64
N ARG A 59 11.59 15.24 19.37
CA ARG A 59 12.73 14.63 18.71
C ARG A 59 13.57 15.68 17.98
N SER A 60 14.88 15.46 17.92
CA SER A 60 15.72 16.25 17.00
C SER A 60 15.39 15.90 15.56
N MET A 61 15.19 16.92 14.73
CA MET A 61 14.96 16.77 13.29
C MET A 61 16.29 16.68 12.50
N GLU A 62 17.43 16.75 13.17
CA GLU A 62 18.76 16.72 12.54
C GLU A 62 19.08 15.39 11.86
N GLU A 63 18.52 14.28 12.39
CA GLU A 63 18.67 12.95 11.79
C GLU A 63 17.75 12.72 10.58
N LEU A 64 16.79 13.61 10.37
CA LEU A 64 15.85 13.54 9.26
C LEU A 64 16.37 14.28 8.05
N ASP A 65 16.68 13.56 6.99
CA ASP A 65 16.82 14.16 5.66
C ASP A 65 15.43 14.58 5.16
N LEU A 66 15.04 15.83 5.46
CA LEU A 66 13.70 16.34 5.15
C LEU A 66 13.36 16.26 3.66
N GLY A 67 14.35 16.39 2.78
CA GLY A 67 14.13 16.29 1.33
C GLY A 67 13.66 14.90 0.92
N TRP A 68 14.39 13.87 1.34
CA TRP A 68 14.01 12.49 1.05
C TRP A 68 12.78 12.03 1.83
N THR A 69 12.59 12.52 3.04
CA THR A 69 11.40 12.25 3.87
C THR A 69 10.15 12.86 3.23
N ALA A 70 10.22 14.09 2.74
CA ALA A 70 9.12 14.74 2.03
C ALA A 70 8.77 14.01 0.74
N LEU A 71 9.78 13.69 -0.09
CA LEU A 71 9.56 12.93 -1.32
C LEU A 71 8.94 11.56 -1.06
N PHE A 72 9.44 10.84 -0.05
CA PHE A 72 8.88 9.58 0.41
C PHE A 72 7.40 9.72 0.81
N GLY A 73 7.08 10.76 1.59
CA GLY A 73 5.71 11.03 2.04
C GLY A 73 4.76 11.38 0.89
N ILE A 74 5.20 12.20 -0.06
CA ILE A 74 4.42 12.55 -1.27
C ILE A 74 4.14 11.29 -2.10
N VAL A 75 5.15 10.45 -2.31
CA VAL A 75 5.01 9.18 -3.04
C VAL A 75 4.05 8.25 -2.31
N LEU A 76 4.17 8.10 -1.00
CA LEU A 76 3.29 7.26 -0.17
C LEU A 76 1.83 7.77 -0.23
N ALA A 77 1.62 9.07 -0.08
CA ALA A 77 0.28 9.65 -0.12
C ALA A 77 -0.34 9.56 -1.52
N GLY A 78 0.43 9.83 -2.57
CA GLY A 78 0.02 9.65 -3.96
C GLY A 78 -0.33 8.21 -4.30
N MET A 79 0.48 7.24 -3.82
CA MET A 79 0.20 5.80 -3.94
C MET A 79 -1.16 5.46 -3.31
N ASN A 80 -1.40 5.90 -2.07
CA ASN A 80 -2.68 5.68 -1.40
C ASN A 80 -3.85 6.30 -2.17
N LEU A 81 -3.71 7.55 -2.63
CA LEU A 81 -4.75 8.23 -3.40
C LEU A 81 -5.08 7.48 -4.70
N CYS A 82 -4.07 7.12 -5.49
CA CYS A 82 -4.25 6.35 -6.73
C CYS A 82 -4.88 4.99 -6.46
N PHE A 83 -4.47 4.29 -5.40
CA PHE A 83 -5.04 3.01 -5.00
C PHE A 83 -6.54 3.14 -4.66
N TYR A 84 -6.92 4.13 -3.82
CA TYR A 84 -8.32 4.33 -3.47
C TYR A 84 -9.19 4.72 -4.68
N LEU A 85 -8.67 5.56 -5.56
CA LEU A 85 -9.33 5.87 -6.83
C LEU A 85 -9.42 4.65 -7.76
N ALA A 86 -8.46 3.71 -7.68
CA ALA A 86 -8.51 2.48 -8.45
C ALA A 86 -9.60 1.54 -7.94
N ILE A 87 -9.70 1.31 -6.62
CA ILE A 87 -10.73 0.41 -6.04
C ILE A 87 -12.14 0.98 -6.10
N ASP A 88 -12.29 2.26 -6.33
CA ASP A 88 -13.56 2.91 -6.67
C ASP A 88 -14.07 2.51 -8.07
N ASN A 89 -13.18 1.99 -8.91
CA ASN A 89 -13.46 1.62 -10.30
C ASN A 89 -13.14 0.13 -10.61
N LEU A 90 -12.57 -0.61 -9.66
CA LEU A 90 -12.14 -2.01 -9.80
C LEU A 90 -12.42 -2.79 -8.51
N PRO A 91 -12.67 -4.11 -8.58
CA PRO A 91 -12.63 -4.97 -7.42
C PRO A 91 -11.30 -4.87 -6.68
N LEU A 92 -11.34 -4.96 -5.35
CA LEU A 92 -10.17 -4.80 -4.48
C LEU A 92 -9.00 -5.72 -4.88
N GLY A 93 -9.29 -7.01 -5.12
CA GLY A 93 -8.28 -7.98 -5.52
C GLY A 93 -7.60 -7.63 -6.84
N ASN A 94 -8.38 -7.13 -7.82
CA ASN A 94 -7.87 -6.74 -9.14
C ASN A 94 -6.96 -5.51 -9.06
N ALA A 95 -7.38 -4.49 -8.32
CA ALA A 95 -6.57 -3.29 -8.13
C ALA A 95 -5.23 -3.64 -7.47
N VAL A 96 -5.25 -4.44 -6.39
CA VAL A 96 -4.02 -4.90 -5.70
C VAL A 96 -3.14 -5.74 -6.61
N ALA A 97 -3.72 -6.63 -7.42
CA ALA A 97 -2.94 -7.46 -8.33
C ALA A 97 -2.23 -6.63 -9.40
N ILE A 98 -2.90 -5.62 -9.95
CA ILE A 98 -2.33 -4.72 -10.96
C ILE A 98 -1.23 -3.85 -10.33
N GLU A 99 -1.48 -3.21 -9.19
CA GLU A 99 -0.47 -2.36 -8.55
C GLU A 99 0.77 -3.17 -8.11
N PHE A 100 0.62 -4.48 -7.89
CA PHE A 100 1.71 -5.35 -7.48
C PHE A 100 2.82 -5.49 -8.53
N LEU A 101 2.60 -5.07 -9.78
CA LEU A 101 3.68 -4.94 -10.78
C LEU A 101 4.82 -4.04 -10.29
N GLY A 102 4.54 -3.06 -9.43
CA GLY A 102 5.55 -2.18 -8.84
C GLY A 102 6.59 -2.95 -8.00
N PRO A 103 6.18 -3.65 -6.94
CA PRO A 103 7.06 -4.54 -6.17
C PRO A 103 7.81 -5.58 -7.01
N ILE A 104 7.15 -6.20 -8.00
CA ILE A 104 7.80 -7.14 -8.91
C ILE A 104 8.91 -6.46 -9.70
N ALA A 105 8.65 -5.26 -10.24
CA ALA A 105 9.66 -4.50 -10.96
C ALA A 105 10.89 -4.20 -10.08
N VAL A 106 10.70 -3.78 -8.82
CA VAL A 106 11.79 -3.56 -7.85
C VAL A 106 12.58 -4.85 -7.61
N ALA A 107 11.88 -5.98 -7.45
CA ALA A 107 12.50 -7.27 -7.24
C ALA A 107 13.39 -7.69 -8.42
N VAL A 108 12.90 -7.50 -9.66
CA VAL A 108 13.64 -7.85 -10.90
C VAL A 108 14.83 -6.91 -11.12
N LEU A 109 14.65 -5.61 -10.88
CA LEU A 109 15.74 -4.63 -11.01
C LEU A 109 16.88 -4.91 -10.01
N GLY A 110 16.55 -5.48 -8.85
CA GLY A 110 17.54 -5.90 -7.84
C GLY A 110 18.35 -7.12 -8.25
N ASN A 111 17.77 -8.04 -9.04
CA ASN A 111 18.45 -9.24 -9.53
C ASN A 111 17.87 -9.67 -10.89
N ARG A 112 18.60 -9.40 -11.97
CA ARG A 112 18.19 -9.66 -13.37
C ARG A 112 18.46 -11.10 -13.82
N SER A 113 18.18 -12.10 -12.97
CA SER A 113 18.28 -13.49 -13.38
C SER A 113 17.15 -13.88 -14.36
N PHE A 114 17.39 -14.93 -15.17
CA PHE A 114 16.35 -15.46 -16.07
C PHE A 114 15.06 -15.82 -15.33
N LYS A 115 15.17 -16.39 -14.13
CA LYS A 115 14.02 -16.72 -13.28
C LYS A 115 13.22 -15.47 -12.88
N ASN A 116 13.89 -14.37 -12.56
CA ASN A 116 13.23 -13.12 -12.19
C ASN A 116 12.56 -12.45 -13.40
N LEU A 117 13.18 -12.51 -14.58
CA LEU A 117 12.55 -12.03 -15.81
C LEU A 117 11.33 -12.87 -16.20
N ALA A 118 11.41 -14.19 -16.09
CA ALA A 118 10.27 -15.09 -16.30
C ALA A 118 9.15 -14.81 -15.27
N SER A 119 9.51 -14.60 -14.02
CA SER A 119 8.57 -14.22 -12.96
C SER A 119 7.83 -12.91 -13.32
N LEU A 120 8.55 -11.88 -13.76
CA LEU A 120 7.92 -10.61 -14.19
C LEU A 120 6.97 -10.83 -15.38
N ALA A 121 7.40 -11.60 -16.38
CA ALA A 121 6.56 -11.89 -17.56
C ALA A 121 5.27 -12.63 -17.18
N ILE A 122 5.36 -13.67 -16.33
CA ILE A 122 4.19 -14.42 -15.87
C ILE A 122 3.26 -13.54 -15.03
N ALA A 123 3.81 -12.71 -14.13
CA ALA A 123 3.01 -11.79 -13.34
C ALA A 123 2.31 -10.75 -14.23
N SER A 124 3.01 -10.21 -15.25
CA SER A 124 2.43 -9.27 -16.21
C SER A 124 1.29 -9.91 -17.02
N LEU A 125 1.45 -11.19 -17.43
CA LEU A 125 0.37 -11.94 -18.07
C LEU A 125 -0.83 -12.13 -17.11
N GLY A 126 -0.58 -12.45 -15.83
CA GLY A 126 -1.62 -12.52 -14.81
C GLY A 126 -2.40 -11.22 -14.67
N VAL A 127 -1.70 -10.08 -14.68
CA VAL A 127 -2.33 -8.75 -14.67
C VAL A 127 -3.16 -8.51 -15.94
N LEU A 128 -2.68 -8.91 -17.12
CA LEU A 128 -3.45 -8.81 -18.36
C LEU A 128 -4.72 -9.67 -18.31
N PHE A 129 -4.66 -10.86 -17.71
CA PHE A 129 -5.85 -11.69 -17.46
C PHE A 129 -6.86 -10.97 -16.56
N LEU A 130 -6.40 -10.36 -15.48
CA LEU A 130 -7.26 -9.56 -14.59
C LEU A 130 -7.84 -8.35 -15.30
N ALA A 131 -7.07 -7.64 -16.11
CA ALA A 131 -7.54 -6.48 -16.87
C ALA A 131 -8.57 -6.83 -17.94
N GLN A 132 -8.52 -8.03 -18.55
CA GLN A 132 -9.50 -8.48 -19.54
C GLN A 132 -10.85 -8.83 -18.92
N VAL A 133 -10.85 -9.32 -17.67
CA VAL A 133 -12.09 -9.62 -16.93
C VAL A 133 -12.86 -8.36 -16.57
N THR A 134 -12.17 -7.24 -16.48
CA THR A 134 -12.78 -5.92 -16.30
C THR A 134 -13.35 -5.34 -17.61
N SER A 135 -13.93 -6.17 -18.50
CA SER A 135 -14.66 -5.65 -19.68
C SER A 135 -15.82 -4.71 -19.31
N GLU A 136 -16.22 -4.70 -18.04
CA GLU A 136 -17.04 -3.68 -17.40
C GLU A 136 -16.21 -2.70 -16.56
N GLY A 137 -14.90 -2.97 -16.33
CA GLY A 137 -14.00 -2.16 -15.53
C GLY A 137 -13.39 -1.02 -16.33
N SER A 138 -13.48 0.15 -15.76
CA SER A 138 -12.99 1.39 -16.33
C SER A 138 -11.49 1.31 -16.62
N LEU A 139 -11.06 1.60 -17.85
CA LEU A 139 -9.65 1.84 -18.21
C LEU A 139 -8.98 2.81 -17.21
N LYS A 140 -9.75 3.77 -16.69
CA LYS A 140 -9.34 4.69 -15.61
C LYS A 140 -8.89 3.93 -14.37
N GLY A 141 -9.63 2.90 -13.92
CA GLY A 141 -9.26 2.10 -12.75
C GLY A 141 -7.94 1.35 -12.96
N VAL A 142 -7.74 0.76 -14.15
CA VAL A 142 -6.49 0.07 -14.52
C VAL A 142 -5.31 1.05 -14.53
N LEU A 143 -5.46 2.23 -15.14
CA LEU A 143 -4.42 3.25 -15.19
C LEU A 143 -4.07 3.78 -13.80
N LEU A 144 -5.05 3.96 -12.94
CA LEU A 144 -4.85 4.37 -11.53
C LEU A 144 -4.13 3.27 -10.73
N ALA A 145 -4.48 2.00 -10.92
CA ALA A 145 -3.80 0.88 -10.28
C ALA A 145 -2.33 0.74 -10.75
N LEU A 146 -2.07 0.96 -12.06
CA LEU A 146 -0.71 1.00 -12.58
C LEU A 146 0.09 2.20 -12.02
N ALA A 147 -0.53 3.36 -11.91
CA ALA A 147 0.08 4.54 -11.28
C ALA A 147 0.39 4.27 -9.80
N ALA A 148 -0.53 3.66 -9.05
CA ALA A 148 -0.30 3.21 -7.68
C ALA A 148 0.88 2.25 -7.61
N GLY A 149 0.97 1.27 -8.52
CA GLY A 149 2.10 0.34 -8.62
C GLY A 149 3.44 1.02 -8.86
N ALA A 150 3.50 1.99 -9.78
CA ALA A 150 4.71 2.77 -10.04
C ALA A 150 5.14 3.57 -8.79
N LEU A 151 4.18 4.20 -8.10
CA LEU A 151 4.42 4.89 -6.84
C LEU A 151 4.83 3.92 -5.72
N TRP A 152 4.31 2.69 -5.73
CA TRP A 152 4.73 1.65 -4.78
C TRP A 152 6.19 1.22 -4.99
N ALA A 153 6.62 1.09 -6.24
CA ALA A 153 8.02 0.85 -6.54
C ALA A 153 8.93 1.97 -5.97
N LEU A 154 8.54 3.22 -6.17
CA LEU A 154 9.23 4.38 -5.61
C LEU A 154 9.18 4.39 -4.06
N TYR A 155 8.04 4.04 -3.47
CA TYR A 155 7.90 3.89 -2.01
C TYR A 155 8.91 2.90 -1.44
N ILE A 156 9.08 1.73 -2.05
CA ILE A 156 10.07 0.72 -1.61
C ILE A 156 11.49 1.28 -1.69
N ILE A 157 11.83 1.98 -2.77
CA ILE A 157 13.15 2.54 -2.99
C ILE A 157 13.46 3.65 -1.97
N LEU A 158 12.56 4.62 -1.85
CA LEU A 158 12.71 5.77 -0.96
C LEU A 158 12.54 5.36 0.52
N GLY A 159 11.57 4.48 0.81
CA GLY A 159 11.31 3.96 2.14
C GLY A 159 12.51 3.22 2.73
N SER A 160 13.26 2.47 1.88
CA SER A 160 14.49 1.82 2.34
C SER A 160 15.59 2.83 2.72
N ARG A 161 15.58 4.03 2.12
CA ARG A 161 16.52 5.10 2.48
C ARG A 161 16.10 5.75 3.81
N VAL A 162 14.83 6.10 3.95
CA VAL A 162 14.27 6.65 5.19
C VAL A 162 14.39 5.65 6.34
N ALA A 163 14.12 4.36 6.11
CA ALA A 163 14.23 3.32 7.12
C ALA A 163 15.65 3.20 7.71
N ARG A 164 16.69 3.48 6.91
CA ARG A 164 18.11 3.36 7.32
C ARG A 164 18.69 4.64 7.88
N SER A 165 17.97 5.74 7.92
CA SER A 165 18.44 7.03 8.43
C SER A 165 18.40 7.17 9.96
N GLY A 166 18.11 6.10 10.72
CA GLY A 166 18.00 6.16 12.19
C GLY A 166 16.63 6.62 12.71
N ALA A 167 15.99 7.54 12.03
CA ALA A 167 14.67 8.11 12.41
C ALA A 167 13.49 7.50 11.64
N HIS A 168 13.54 6.22 11.32
CA HIS A 168 12.64 5.49 10.42
C HIS A 168 11.15 5.70 10.67
N LEU A 169 10.65 5.53 11.91
CA LEU A 169 9.23 5.74 12.23
C LEU A 169 8.89 7.23 12.37
N ASP A 170 9.84 8.04 12.80
CA ASP A 170 9.66 9.48 12.88
C ASP A 170 9.63 10.08 11.46
N GLY A 171 10.51 9.59 10.57
CA GLY A 171 10.47 9.91 9.13
C GLY A 171 9.18 9.45 8.44
N LEU A 172 8.64 8.27 8.82
CA LEU A 172 7.34 7.84 8.32
C LEU A 172 6.24 8.82 8.73
N GLY A 173 6.18 9.23 10.01
CA GLY A 173 5.19 10.17 10.52
C GLY A 173 5.26 11.53 9.85
N VAL A 174 6.48 12.11 9.75
CA VAL A 174 6.72 13.40 9.07
C VAL A 174 6.39 13.31 7.59
N GLY A 175 6.83 12.25 6.92
CA GLY A 175 6.52 12.01 5.52
C GLY A 175 5.01 11.91 5.26
N MET A 176 4.30 11.15 6.08
CA MET A 176 2.83 11.04 5.98
C MET A 176 2.13 12.38 6.19
N LEU A 177 2.61 13.21 7.11
CA LEU A 177 2.05 14.55 7.31
C LEU A 177 2.23 15.42 6.07
N ILE A 178 3.45 15.49 5.54
CA ILE A 178 3.75 16.27 4.33
C ILE A 178 2.94 15.74 3.14
N GLY A 179 2.97 14.43 2.91
CA GLY A 179 2.24 13.80 1.81
C GLY A 179 0.73 13.99 1.93
N GLY A 180 0.17 13.83 3.13
CA GLY A 180 -1.25 14.07 3.41
C GLY A 180 -1.66 15.52 3.14
N LEU A 181 -0.81 16.49 3.51
CA LEU A 181 -1.04 17.91 3.18
C LEU A 181 -0.99 18.16 1.68
N VAL A 182 -0.07 17.53 0.95
CA VAL A 182 0.04 17.66 -0.51
C VAL A 182 -1.19 17.12 -1.24
N ILE A 183 -1.76 16.00 -0.80
CA ILE A 183 -2.96 15.44 -1.43
C ILE A 183 -4.27 16.08 -0.92
N SER A 184 -4.25 16.83 0.20
CA SER A 184 -5.46 17.39 0.82
C SER A 184 -6.30 18.31 -0.09
N PRO A 185 -5.74 19.07 -1.06
CA PRO A 185 -6.56 19.81 -2.01
C PRO A 185 -7.55 18.95 -2.81
N THR A 186 -7.21 17.68 -3.06
CA THR A 186 -8.13 16.77 -3.78
C THR A 186 -9.38 16.40 -2.98
N ALA A 187 -9.31 16.57 -1.65
CA ALA A 187 -10.40 16.24 -0.72
C ALA A 187 -11.35 17.43 -0.45
N LEU A 188 -10.99 18.65 -0.86
CA LEU A 188 -11.73 19.87 -0.53
C LEU A 188 -13.20 19.84 -0.98
N ALA A 189 -13.47 19.24 -2.16
CA ALA A 189 -14.84 19.13 -2.69
C ALA A 189 -15.77 18.30 -1.78
N SER A 190 -15.23 17.39 -0.99
CA SER A 190 -15.98 16.46 -0.14
C SER A 190 -15.85 16.76 1.35
N ILE A 191 -15.14 17.82 1.74
CA ILE A 191 -14.84 18.11 3.15
C ILE A 191 -16.11 18.40 3.96
N GLY A 192 -17.17 18.93 3.31
CA GLY A 192 -18.49 19.17 3.92
C GLY A 192 -19.08 17.90 4.53
N ASN A 193 -18.88 16.74 3.91
CA ASN A 193 -19.43 15.47 4.35
C ASN A 193 -18.94 15.07 5.75
N VAL A 194 -17.74 15.53 6.17
CA VAL A 194 -17.21 15.24 7.52
C VAL A 194 -18.04 15.94 8.60
N PHE A 195 -18.52 17.15 8.32
CA PHE A 195 -19.32 17.91 9.27
C PHE A 195 -20.75 17.36 9.40
N GLU A 196 -21.28 16.78 8.32
CA GLU A 196 -22.59 16.14 8.31
C GLU A 196 -22.55 14.76 8.99
N HIS A 197 -21.42 14.07 8.90
CA HIS A 197 -21.23 12.70 9.40
C HIS A 197 -19.97 12.58 10.27
N PRO A 198 -19.96 13.04 11.52
CA PRO A 198 -18.75 13.02 12.37
C PRO A 198 -18.20 11.61 12.66
N VAL A 199 -19.04 10.56 12.52
CA VAL A 199 -18.59 9.16 12.57
C VAL A 199 -17.51 8.85 11.53
N LEU A 200 -17.47 9.59 10.43
CA LEU A 200 -16.44 9.42 9.39
C LEU A 200 -15.03 9.70 9.91
N ILE A 201 -14.88 10.57 10.91
CA ILE A 201 -13.58 10.81 11.57
C ILE A 201 -13.10 9.52 12.27
N LEU A 202 -13.99 8.83 12.98
CA LEU A 202 -13.66 7.56 13.63
C LEU A 202 -13.31 6.47 12.62
N VAL A 203 -14.05 6.39 11.52
CA VAL A 203 -13.75 5.47 10.42
C VAL A 203 -12.38 5.80 9.83
N ALA A 204 -12.11 7.07 9.54
CA ALA A 204 -10.83 7.52 9.00
C ALA A 204 -9.65 7.20 9.94
N LEU A 205 -9.79 7.45 11.24
CA LEU A 205 -8.77 7.12 12.24
C LEU A 205 -8.56 5.60 12.33
N SER A 206 -9.64 4.82 12.40
CA SER A 206 -9.56 3.35 12.45
C SER A 206 -8.89 2.78 11.21
N THR A 207 -9.28 3.24 10.02
CA THR A 207 -8.69 2.82 8.75
C THR A 207 -7.26 3.35 8.59
N GLY A 208 -6.95 4.52 9.15
CA GLY A 208 -5.59 5.07 9.23
C GLY A 208 -4.68 4.18 10.08
N ILE A 209 -5.15 3.70 11.24
CA ILE A 209 -4.38 2.78 12.09
C ILE A 209 -4.18 1.45 11.36
N LEU A 210 -5.26 0.81 10.94
CA LEU A 210 -5.24 -0.54 10.36
C LEU A 210 -4.54 -0.58 9.00
N GLY A 211 -4.76 0.43 8.16
CA GLY A 211 -4.29 0.43 6.78
C GLY A 211 -3.01 1.22 6.55
N ASN A 212 -2.54 2.01 7.51
CA ASN A 212 -1.36 2.84 7.33
C ASN A 212 -0.37 2.70 8.50
N VAL A 213 -0.76 2.98 9.75
CA VAL A 213 0.19 2.96 10.88
C VAL A 213 0.80 1.58 11.08
N ILE A 214 -0.04 0.55 11.17
CA ILE A 214 0.42 -0.83 11.39
C ILE A 214 1.24 -1.35 10.20
N PRO A 215 0.72 -1.40 8.95
CA PRO A 215 1.46 -1.99 7.85
C PRO A 215 2.72 -1.19 7.50
N TYR A 216 2.66 0.12 7.35
CA TYR A 216 3.85 0.90 7.01
C TYR A 216 4.85 1.00 8.16
N GLY A 217 4.40 0.91 9.43
CA GLY A 217 5.30 0.74 10.56
C GLY A 217 6.07 -0.57 10.49
N ILE A 218 5.39 -1.67 10.15
CA ILE A 218 6.01 -2.98 9.90
C ILE A 218 6.98 -2.90 8.71
N ASP A 219 6.58 -2.26 7.63
CA ASP A 219 7.40 -2.07 6.43
C ASP A 219 8.71 -1.34 6.74
N GLN A 220 8.66 -0.26 7.51
CA GLN A 220 9.85 0.49 7.91
C GLN A 220 10.79 -0.36 8.76
N ILE A 221 10.26 -1.19 9.68
CA ILE A 221 11.05 -2.12 10.48
C ILE A 221 11.65 -3.22 9.60
N ALA A 222 10.89 -3.74 8.64
CA ALA A 222 11.38 -4.77 7.73
C ALA A 222 12.47 -4.23 6.79
N LEU A 223 12.28 -3.04 6.21
CA LEU A 223 13.25 -2.41 5.30
C LEU A 223 14.59 -2.05 5.97
N GLN A 224 14.64 -2.00 7.31
CA GLN A 224 15.90 -1.90 8.05
C GLN A 224 16.66 -3.22 8.08
N ARG A 225 15.94 -4.36 8.10
CA ARG A 225 16.50 -5.68 8.40
C ARG A 225 16.75 -6.53 7.17
N ILE A 226 16.00 -6.30 6.10
CA ILE A 226 16.07 -7.10 4.88
C ILE A 226 16.36 -6.24 3.66
N THR A 227 16.79 -6.88 2.56
CA THR A 227 17.01 -6.17 1.29
C THR A 227 15.69 -5.74 0.66
N LYS A 228 15.72 -4.70 -0.19
CA LYS A 228 14.55 -4.22 -0.93
C LYS A 228 13.91 -5.34 -1.75
N ALA A 229 14.72 -6.21 -2.34
CA ALA A 229 14.25 -7.29 -3.17
C ALA A 229 13.58 -8.39 -2.34
N ARG A 230 14.11 -8.72 -1.13
CA ARG A 230 13.45 -9.63 -0.19
C ARG A 230 12.14 -9.02 0.33
N PHE A 231 12.16 -7.72 0.65
CA PHE A 231 10.96 -6.99 1.03
C PHE A 231 9.89 -7.05 -0.07
N ALA A 232 10.25 -6.73 -1.32
CA ALA A 232 9.34 -6.82 -2.46
C ALA A 232 8.81 -8.25 -2.69
N PHE A 233 9.60 -9.27 -2.34
CA PHE A 233 9.13 -10.66 -2.37
C PHE A 233 8.07 -10.96 -1.30
N LEU A 234 8.26 -10.49 -0.07
CA LEU A 234 7.27 -10.67 1.00
C LEU A 234 5.95 -9.97 0.70
N GLN A 235 6.01 -8.82 0.02
CA GLN A 235 4.81 -8.11 -0.45
C GLN A 235 3.94 -8.95 -1.41
N ALA A 236 4.47 -10.01 -1.94
CA ALA A 236 3.78 -10.94 -2.81
C ALA A 236 2.60 -11.69 -2.16
N LEU A 237 2.57 -11.74 -0.85
CA LEU A 237 1.43 -12.29 -0.12
C LEU A 237 0.20 -11.35 -0.16
N LEU A 238 0.41 -10.07 -0.50
CA LEU A 238 -0.64 -9.07 -0.47
C LEU A 238 -1.79 -9.33 -1.46
N PRO A 239 -1.57 -9.70 -2.75
CA PRO A 239 -2.67 -9.99 -3.66
C PRO A 239 -3.57 -11.14 -3.17
N ALA A 240 -2.97 -12.21 -2.62
CA ALA A 240 -3.74 -13.32 -2.06
C ALA A 240 -4.54 -12.87 -0.84
N THR A 241 -3.94 -12.09 0.06
CA THR A 241 -4.62 -11.56 1.25
C THR A 241 -5.75 -10.60 0.85
N ALA A 242 -5.52 -9.72 -0.13
CA ALA A 242 -6.53 -8.80 -0.65
C ALA A 242 -7.74 -9.53 -1.23
N SER A 243 -7.50 -10.58 -2.03
CA SER A 243 -8.56 -11.39 -2.62
C SER A 243 -9.37 -12.13 -1.55
N CYS A 244 -8.70 -12.71 -0.53
CA CYS A 244 -9.38 -13.33 0.60
C CYS A 244 -10.26 -12.33 1.37
N VAL A 245 -9.75 -11.12 1.64
CA VAL A 245 -10.51 -10.08 2.32
C VAL A 245 -11.65 -9.58 1.44
N GLY A 246 -11.43 -9.37 0.14
CA GLY A 246 -12.47 -9.00 -0.82
C GLY A 246 -13.61 -10.02 -0.85
N PHE A 247 -13.27 -11.31 -0.91
CA PHE A 247 -14.25 -12.39 -0.89
C PHE A 247 -15.02 -12.48 0.43
N ILE A 248 -14.32 -12.48 1.59
CA ILE A 248 -14.93 -12.70 2.92
C ILE A 248 -15.64 -11.43 3.42
N ALA A 249 -14.96 -10.27 3.38
CA ALA A 249 -15.45 -9.05 4.00
C ALA A 249 -16.35 -8.22 3.08
N LEU A 250 -16.09 -8.21 1.77
CA LEU A 250 -16.86 -7.44 0.78
C LEU A 250 -17.82 -8.31 -0.03
N GLN A 251 -17.81 -9.64 0.17
CA GLN A 251 -18.64 -10.62 -0.55
C GLN A 251 -18.50 -10.51 -2.08
N GLN A 252 -17.34 -10.06 -2.54
CA GLN A 252 -17.01 -9.99 -3.96
C GLN A 252 -16.88 -11.40 -4.52
N LYS A 253 -17.61 -11.72 -5.60
CA LYS A 253 -17.52 -13.05 -6.24
C LYS A 253 -16.30 -13.07 -7.15
N ALA A 254 -15.38 -13.98 -6.90
CA ALA A 254 -14.23 -14.19 -7.79
C ALA A 254 -14.70 -14.93 -9.06
N THR A 255 -14.36 -14.39 -10.21
CA THR A 255 -14.52 -15.09 -11.51
C THR A 255 -13.37 -16.07 -11.70
N ILE A 256 -13.56 -17.06 -12.61
CA ILE A 256 -12.48 -18.03 -12.93
C ILE A 256 -11.22 -17.30 -13.44
N ASN A 257 -11.39 -16.26 -14.23
CA ASN A 257 -10.25 -15.49 -14.76
C ASN A 257 -9.52 -14.73 -13.67
N GLU A 258 -10.22 -14.20 -12.66
CA GLU A 258 -9.59 -13.57 -11.49
C GLU A 258 -8.76 -14.58 -10.70
N VAL A 259 -9.31 -15.77 -10.47
CA VAL A 259 -8.59 -16.85 -9.77
C VAL A 259 -7.34 -17.26 -10.57
N VAL A 260 -7.45 -17.40 -11.90
CA VAL A 260 -6.32 -17.72 -12.78
C VAL A 260 -5.29 -16.60 -12.77
N GLY A 261 -5.69 -15.34 -12.93
CA GLY A 261 -4.79 -14.19 -12.95
C GLY A 261 -4.02 -14.03 -11.62
N ILE A 262 -4.73 -14.13 -10.50
CA ILE A 262 -4.11 -14.10 -9.16
C ILE A 262 -3.19 -15.32 -8.97
N GLY A 263 -3.62 -16.50 -9.38
CA GLY A 263 -2.82 -17.73 -9.36
C GLY A 263 -1.51 -17.59 -10.16
N MET A 264 -1.54 -16.96 -11.32
CA MET A 264 -0.36 -16.66 -12.14
C MET A 264 0.61 -15.72 -11.41
N ILE A 265 0.09 -14.68 -10.75
CA ILE A 265 0.90 -13.74 -9.98
C ILE A 265 1.57 -14.47 -8.80
N ILE A 266 0.81 -15.27 -8.03
CA ILE A 266 1.36 -16.07 -6.92
C ILE A 266 2.42 -17.03 -7.45
N PHE A 267 2.14 -17.73 -8.55
CA PHE A 267 3.09 -18.66 -9.16
C PHE A 267 4.38 -17.95 -9.61
N ALA A 268 4.26 -16.77 -10.23
CA ALA A 268 5.39 -15.94 -10.63
C ALA A 268 6.33 -15.67 -9.45
N ILE A 269 5.76 -15.42 -8.28
CA ILE A 269 6.49 -15.15 -7.05
C ILE A 269 7.23 -16.39 -6.56
N LEU A 270 6.58 -17.57 -6.63
CA LEU A 270 7.15 -18.83 -6.16
C LEU A 270 8.33 -19.30 -7.01
N ILE A 271 8.32 -19.07 -8.34
CA ILE A 271 9.41 -19.48 -9.25
C ILE A 271 10.61 -18.52 -9.24
N ARG A 272 10.49 -17.36 -8.62
CA ARG A 272 11.56 -16.38 -8.52
C ARG A 272 12.82 -17.00 -7.91
N GLY A 273 13.99 -16.64 -8.45
CA GLY A 273 15.27 -17.08 -7.91
C GLY A 273 15.50 -16.53 -6.49
N LYS A 274 16.07 -17.38 -5.63
CA LYS A 274 16.54 -16.93 -4.31
C LYS A 274 17.64 -15.88 -4.51
N GLU A 275 17.63 -14.86 -3.65
CA GLU A 275 18.79 -13.97 -3.55
C GLU A 275 19.95 -14.77 -2.96
N THR A 276 21.06 -14.85 -3.69
CA THR A 276 22.36 -15.26 -3.17
C THR A 276 23.02 -14.08 -2.46
#